data_3695945f63d55b968b82f20dc610383a
#
_entry.id   3695945f63d55b968b82f20dc610383a
#
_cell.length_a   1.000
_cell.length_b   1.000
_cell.length_c   1.000
_cell.angle_alpha   90.00
_cell.angle_beta   90.00
_cell.angle_gamma   90.00
#
_symmetry.space_group_name_H-M   'P 1'
#
loop_
_entity.id
_entity.type
_entity.pdbx_description
1 polymer ?
#
loop_
_entity_poly.entity_id
_entity_poly.type
_entity_poly.pdbx_seq_one_letter_code
_entity_poly.pdbx_strand_id
1 'polypeptide(L)'
;MAARDARRFPVSDSRQGLVLGKFMPPHRGHLHLIATAAAECDSVTVLVCSIAREPIAGALRLEWMQQCVAHLPNVRVVHVTDEVPQAPEESPAFWPVWVGLVRRVAGFPDV
;
A
#
# COMPACT_ATOMS: atom_id res chain seq x y z
N MET A 1 13.93 9.94 -16.75
CA MET A 1 13.47 10.06 -15.42
C MET A 1 14.44 10.88 -14.62
N ALA A 2 13.91 11.73 -13.83
CA ALA A 2 14.78 12.39 -12.89
C ALA A 2 15.46 11.28 -12.11
N ALA A 3 16.69 11.15 -12.34
CA ALA A 3 17.41 10.12 -11.67
C ALA A 3 17.36 10.43 -10.20
N ARG A 4 17.04 9.40 -9.44
CA ARG A 4 17.25 9.49 -8.03
C ARG A 4 18.72 9.75 -7.81
N ASP A 5 19.03 10.63 -6.89
CA ASP A 5 20.41 10.89 -6.56
C ASP A 5 21.01 9.66 -5.88
N ALA A 6 21.84 8.94 -6.60
CA ALA A 6 22.42 7.69 -6.12
C ALA A 6 23.26 7.87 -4.85
N ARG A 7 23.74 9.10 -4.58
CA ARG A 7 24.53 9.37 -3.39
C ARG A 7 23.71 9.42 -2.11
N ARG A 8 22.41 9.57 -2.24
CA ARG A 8 21.51 9.64 -1.08
C ARG A 8 21.25 8.27 -0.47
N PHE A 9 21.45 7.20 -1.24
CA PHE A 9 21.15 5.84 -0.83
C PHE A 9 22.30 4.94 -1.20
N PRO A 10 22.75 4.09 -0.27
CA PRO A 10 23.76 3.09 -0.62
C PRO A 10 23.25 2.21 -1.77
N VAL A 11 24.17 1.74 -2.59
CA VAL A 11 23.83 0.93 -3.76
C VAL A 11 23.07 -0.34 -3.35
N SER A 12 23.39 -0.90 -2.19
CA SER A 12 22.77 -2.12 -1.69
C SER A 12 21.37 -1.91 -1.14
N ASP A 13 20.98 -0.65 -0.89
CA ASP A 13 19.68 -0.35 -0.32
C ASP A 13 18.68 -0.06 -1.42
N SER A 14 17.49 -0.61 -1.27
CA SER A 14 16.35 -0.21 -2.09
C SER A 14 15.37 0.54 -1.21
N ARG A 15 14.76 1.57 -1.78
CA ARG A 15 13.73 2.32 -1.10
C ARG A 15 12.38 1.72 -1.47
N GLN A 16 11.70 1.20 -0.47
CA GLN A 16 10.39 0.58 -0.64
C GLN A 16 9.32 1.47 -0.03
N GLY A 17 8.27 1.71 -0.81
CA GLY A 17 7.14 2.50 -0.36
C GLY A 17 5.93 1.62 -0.06
N LEU A 18 5.10 2.08 0.85
CA LEU A 18 3.88 1.40 1.22
C LEU A 18 2.76 2.42 1.29
N VAL A 19 1.66 2.13 0.61
CA VAL A 19 0.43 2.90 0.71
C VAL A 19 -0.67 1.91 1.02
N LEU A 20 -1.42 2.17 2.07
CA LEU A 20 -2.55 1.30 2.38
C LEU A 20 -3.82 2.13 2.53
N GLY A 21 -4.93 1.52 2.20
CA GLY A 21 -6.20 2.22 2.29
C GLY A 21 -7.36 1.33 1.89
N LYS A 22 -8.54 1.88 2.00
CA LYS A 22 -9.76 1.18 1.63
C LYS A 22 -10.21 1.50 0.21
N PHE A 23 -9.93 2.70 -0.25
CA PHE A 23 -10.27 3.14 -1.62
C PHE A 23 -11.76 2.92 -1.94
N MET A 24 -12.62 3.53 -1.14
CA MET A 24 -14.08 3.39 -1.26
C MET A 24 -14.77 4.72 -1.61
N PRO A 25 -14.66 5.26 -2.83
CA PRO A 25 -13.85 4.79 -3.96
C PRO A 25 -12.45 5.40 -3.99
N PRO A 26 -11.60 4.99 -4.93
CA PRO A 26 -10.36 5.69 -5.21
C PRO A 26 -10.64 7.11 -5.68
N HIS A 27 -9.76 8.05 -5.34
CA HIS A 27 -9.90 9.43 -5.79
C HIS A 27 -8.53 10.02 -6.11
N ARG A 28 -8.53 11.26 -6.62
CA ARG A 28 -7.30 11.93 -7.08
C ARG A 28 -6.23 12.02 -6.00
N GLY A 29 -6.64 12.23 -4.74
CA GLY A 29 -5.70 12.28 -3.63
C GLY A 29 -4.93 10.97 -3.45
N HIS A 30 -5.62 9.84 -3.60
CA HIS A 30 -4.97 8.53 -3.58
C HIS A 30 -3.97 8.39 -4.71
N LEU A 31 -4.37 8.78 -5.92
CA LEU A 31 -3.51 8.64 -7.09
C LEU A 31 -2.29 9.54 -7.01
N HIS A 32 -2.46 10.75 -6.49
CA HIS A 32 -1.35 11.68 -6.29
C HIS A 32 -0.36 11.12 -5.28
N LEU A 33 -0.84 10.59 -4.17
CA LEU A 33 0.01 10.00 -3.15
C LEU A 33 0.81 8.82 -3.71
N ILE A 34 0.16 7.95 -4.46
CA ILE A 34 0.82 6.79 -5.04
C ILE A 34 1.85 7.21 -6.10
N ALA A 35 1.49 8.17 -6.94
CA ALA A 35 2.41 8.68 -7.96
C ALA A 35 3.64 9.33 -7.33
N THR A 36 3.45 10.09 -6.24
CA THR A 36 4.55 10.69 -5.50
C THR A 36 5.45 9.62 -4.90
N ALA A 37 4.86 8.60 -4.28
CA ALA A 37 5.64 7.50 -3.73
C ALA A 37 6.41 6.76 -4.83
N ALA A 38 5.77 6.52 -5.97
CA ALA A 38 6.41 5.83 -7.09
C ALA A 38 7.61 6.61 -7.64
N ALA A 39 7.54 7.93 -7.61
CA ALA A 39 8.65 8.79 -8.05
C ALA A 39 9.82 8.77 -7.06
N GLU A 40 9.51 8.57 -5.77
CA GLU A 40 10.51 8.63 -4.71
C GLU A 40 11.09 7.27 -4.32
N CYS A 41 10.45 6.18 -4.69
CA CYS A 41 10.81 4.83 -4.25
C CYS A 41 11.17 3.95 -5.42
N ASP A 42 11.98 2.92 -5.16
CA ASP A 42 12.30 1.90 -6.17
C ASP A 42 11.09 1.03 -6.47
N SER A 43 10.32 0.74 -5.44
CA SER A 43 9.08 -0.02 -5.56
C SER A 43 8.06 0.49 -4.56
N VAL A 44 6.78 0.38 -4.93
CA VAL A 44 5.68 0.77 -4.07
C VAL A 44 4.68 -0.39 -4.02
N THR A 45 4.28 -0.74 -2.82
CA THR A 45 3.20 -1.70 -2.61
C THR A 45 1.98 -0.94 -2.13
N VAL A 46 0.86 -1.11 -2.84
CA VAL A 46 -0.42 -0.54 -2.46
C VAL A 46 -1.27 -1.67 -1.89
N LEU A 47 -1.66 -1.55 -0.63
CA LEU A 47 -2.53 -2.52 0.01
C LEU A 47 -3.96 -2.03 -0.03
N VAL A 48 -4.81 -2.76 -0.75
CA VAL A 48 -6.25 -2.52 -0.74
C VAL A 48 -6.82 -3.38 0.39
N CYS A 49 -7.19 -2.74 1.48
CA CYS A 49 -7.66 -3.42 2.68
C CYS A 49 -9.18 -3.46 2.67
N SER A 50 -9.75 -4.66 2.74
CA SER A 50 -11.20 -4.81 2.75
C SER A 50 -11.63 -5.81 3.80
N ILE A 51 -12.83 -5.59 4.34
CA ILE A 51 -13.51 -6.55 5.20
C ILE A 51 -14.91 -6.76 4.63
N ALA A 52 -15.49 -7.92 4.97
CA ALA A 52 -16.70 -8.38 4.30
C ALA A 52 -17.91 -7.44 4.47
N ARG A 53 -17.97 -6.71 5.59
CA ARG A 53 -19.13 -5.88 5.89
C ARG A 53 -19.15 -4.52 5.18
N GLU A 54 -18.11 -4.21 4.41
CA GLU A 54 -18.02 -2.90 3.76
C GLU A 54 -18.95 -2.82 2.55
N PRO A 55 -19.48 -1.62 2.25
CA PRO A 55 -20.51 -1.47 1.21
C PRO A 55 -20.00 -1.70 -0.22
N ILE A 56 -18.70 -1.52 -0.46
CA ILE A 56 -18.12 -1.72 -1.79
C ILE A 56 -17.25 -2.96 -1.75
N ALA A 57 -17.51 -3.90 -2.64
CA ALA A 57 -16.73 -5.15 -2.68
C ALA A 57 -15.25 -4.87 -2.84
N GLY A 58 -14.43 -5.55 -2.02
CA GLY A 58 -12.98 -5.39 -2.06
C GLY A 58 -12.39 -5.76 -3.41
N ALA A 59 -12.92 -6.80 -4.05
CA ALA A 59 -12.47 -7.24 -5.36
C ALA A 59 -12.64 -6.14 -6.42
N LEU A 60 -13.71 -5.38 -6.34
CA LEU A 60 -13.96 -4.27 -7.26
C LEU A 60 -12.98 -3.12 -7.00
N ARG A 61 -12.72 -2.83 -5.73
CA ARG A 61 -11.74 -1.80 -5.37
C ARG A 61 -10.34 -2.20 -5.82
N LEU A 62 -9.99 -3.46 -5.71
CA LEU A 62 -8.73 -3.99 -6.22
C LEU A 62 -8.60 -3.73 -7.71
N GLU A 63 -9.64 -4.08 -8.47
CA GLU A 63 -9.65 -3.89 -9.92
C GLU A 63 -9.49 -2.42 -10.28
N TRP A 64 -10.22 -1.54 -9.61
CA TRP A 64 -10.09 -0.10 -9.84
C TRP A 64 -8.67 0.38 -9.60
N MET A 65 -8.06 -0.05 -8.50
CA MET A 65 -6.71 0.38 -8.17
C MET A 65 -5.68 -0.16 -9.15
N GLN A 66 -5.84 -1.40 -9.60
CA GLN A 66 -4.97 -1.96 -10.61
C GLN A 66 -5.01 -1.15 -11.90
N GLN A 67 -6.21 -0.73 -12.31
CA GLN A 67 -6.36 0.11 -13.49
C GLN A 67 -5.76 1.49 -13.30
N CYS A 68 -5.99 2.08 -12.15
CA CYS A 68 -5.50 3.43 -11.86
C CYS A 68 -3.99 3.54 -11.86
N VAL A 69 -3.28 2.49 -11.47
CA VAL A 69 -1.81 2.53 -11.36
C VAL A 69 -1.11 1.72 -12.46
N ALA A 70 -1.85 1.27 -13.46
CA ALA A 70 -1.28 0.43 -14.53
C ALA A 70 -0.13 1.10 -15.27
N HIS A 71 -0.09 2.43 -15.30
CA HIS A 71 0.97 3.19 -15.95
C HIS A 71 2.23 3.36 -15.10
N LEU A 72 2.22 2.85 -13.86
CA LEU A 72 3.34 2.98 -12.92
C LEU A 72 4.00 1.61 -12.76
N PRO A 73 5.13 1.35 -13.46
CA PRO A 73 5.69 0.00 -13.53
C PRO A 73 6.29 -0.50 -12.23
N ASN A 74 6.60 0.40 -11.30
CA ASN A 74 7.18 0.02 -10.01
C ASN A 74 6.14 -0.07 -8.88
N VAL A 75 4.85 -0.05 -9.22
CA VAL A 75 3.76 -0.14 -8.26
C VAL A 75 3.06 -1.47 -8.40
N ARG A 76 2.92 -2.19 -7.29
CA ARG A 76 2.09 -3.40 -7.24
C ARG A 76 0.93 -3.18 -6.29
N VAL A 77 -0.20 -3.81 -6.58
CA VAL A 77 -1.40 -3.71 -5.76
C VAL A 77 -1.69 -5.08 -5.17
N VAL A 78 -1.89 -5.12 -3.86
CA VAL A 78 -2.17 -6.35 -3.13
C VAL A 78 -3.50 -6.17 -2.38
N HIS A 79 -4.37 -7.16 -2.52
CA HIS A 79 -5.66 -7.16 -1.82
C HIS A 79 -5.52 -7.88 -0.49
N VAL A 80 -5.89 -7.21 0.59
CA VAL A 80 -5.85 -7.75 1.94
C VAL A 80 -7.27 -7.90 2.43
N THR A 81 -7.67 -9.13 2.71
CA THR A 81 -9.02 -9.46 3.15
C THR A 81 -9.08 -9.90 4.61
N ASP A 82 -7.98 -9.82 5.33
CA ASP A 82 -7.92 -10.22 6.72
C ASP A 82 -8.89 -9.38 7.55
N GLU A 83 -9.65 -10.05 8.41
CA GLU A 83 -10.54 -9.37 9.35
C GLU A 83 -9.70 -8.90 10.53
N VAL A 84 -9.28 -7.65 10.47
CA VAL A 84 -8.37 -7.05 11.44
C VAL A 84 -9.07 -5.89 12.13
N PRO A 85 -8.59 -5.47 13.31
CA PRO A 85 -9.17 -4.29 13.98
C PRO A 85 -9.10 -3.07 13.07
N GLN A 86 -10.19 -2.29 13.03
CA GLN A 86 -10.28 -1.13 12.16
C GLN A 86 -9.92 0.17 12.87
N ALA A 87 -9.83 0.14 14.19
CA ALA A 87 -9.45 1.29 14.99
C ALA A 87 -8.73 0.82 16.24
N PRO A 88 -7.81 1.62 16.82
CA PRO A 88 -7.05 1.20 17.99
C PRO A 88 -7.95 0.82 19.19
N GLU A 89 -9.14 1.40 19.28
CA GLU A 89 -10.08 1.13 20.37
C GLU A 89 -10.66 -0.29 20.30
N GLU A 90 -10.61 -0.93 19.15
CA GLU A 90 -11.22 -2.26 18.98
C GLU A 90 -10.38 -3.37 19.57
N SER A 91 -9.08 -3.15 19.76
CA SER A 91 -8.20 -4.18 20.26
C SER A 91 -6.92 -3.59 20.85
N PRO A 92 -6.49 -4.07 22.03
CA PRO A 92 -5.18 -3.65 22.56
C PRO A 92 -4.01 -4.13 21.71
N ALA A 93 -4.25 -5.11 20.85
CA ALA A 93 -3.24 -5.63 19.94
C ALA A 93 -3.29 -4.98 18.55
N PHE A 94 -3.98 -3.86 18.40
CA PHE A 94 -4.18 -3.20 17.11
C PHE A 94 -2.86 -3.04 16.34
N TRP A 95 -1.89 -2.38 16.94
CA TRP A 95 -0.63 -2.09 16.25
C TRP A 95 0.18 -3.34 15.94
N PRO A 96 0.36 -4.28 16.89
CA PRO A 96 1.06 -5.54 16.56
C PRO A 96 0.40 -6.32 15.42
N VAL A 97 -0.94 -6.35 15.37
CA VAL A 97 -1.67 -7.05 14.32
C VAL A 97 -1.37 -6.40 12.96
N TRP A 98 -1.47 -5.07 12.89
CA TRP A 98 -1.24 -4.35 11.62
C TRP A 98 0.21 -4.44 11.18
N VAL A 99 1.16 -4.30 12.10
CA VAL A 99 2.59 -4.43 11.76
C VAL A 99 2.89 -5.82 11.22
N GLY A 100 2.35 -6.86 11.88
CA GLY A 100 2.52 -8.23 11.41
C GLY A 100 1.92 -8.46 10.04
N LEU A 101 0.74 -7.90 9.80
CA LEU A 101 0.07 -8.00 8.51
C LEU A 101 0.91 -7.35 7.40
N VAL A 102 1.40 -6.14 7.65
CA VAL A 102 2.20 -5.42 6.66
C VAL A 102 3.49 -6.18 6.33
N ARG A 103 4.17 -6.71 7.36
CA ARG A 103 5.37 -7.52 7.13
C ARG A 103 5.09 -8.71 6.23
N ARG A 104 4.02 -9.44 6.55
CA ARG A 104 3.68 -10.65 5.83
C ARG A 104 3.29 -10.37 4.39
N VAL A 105 2.44 -9.37 4.19
CA VAL A 105 1.83 -9.12 2.89
C VAL A 105 2.74 -8.30 1.99
N ALA A 106 3.40 -7.28 2.53
CA ALA A 106 4.26 -6.42 1.74
C ALA A 106 5.69 -6.95 1.63
N GLY A 107 6.07 -7.87 2.50
CA GLY A 107 7.41 -8.43 2.50
C GLY A 107 8.45 -7.48 3.06
N PHE A 108 8.05 -6.54 3.91
CA PHE A 108 8.97 -5.58 4.53
C PHE A 108 9.48 -6.16 5.84
N PRO A 109 10.76 -6.55 5.90
CA PRO A 109 11.28 -7.19 7.11
C PRO A 109 11.42 -6.25 8.30
N ASP A 110 11.52 -4.95 8.05
CA ASP A 110 11.83 -3.96 9.08
C ASP A 110 10.66 -3.04 9.41
N VAL A 111 9.46 -3.47 9.12
CA VAL A 111 8.28 -2.67 9.45
C VAL A 111 7.98 -2.71 10.93
#